data_2401f0e9757d7a50de02721ffdf89d2f
#
_entry.id   2401f0e9757d7a50de02721ffdf89d2f
#
_cell.length_a   1.000
_cell.length_b   1.000
_cell.length_c   1.000
_cell.angle_alpha   90.00
_cell.angle_beta   90.00
_cell.angle_gamma   90.00
#
_symmetry.space_group_name_H-M   'P 1'
#
loop_
_entity.id
_entity.type
_entity.pdbx_description
1 polymer ?
#
loop_
_entity_poly.entity_id
_entity_poly.type
_entity_poly.pdbx_seq_one_letter_code
_entity_poly.pdbx_strand_id
1 'polypeptide(L)'
;MWWWWWFRRWLKTDARGRYQITTVRPGPYPHEVIPAHIHFYVQAPSQRQCYYLSDFVFAGDPLLTDSYWAKLEQSDGFPRYGGVVLTRQRDTLMGRRDIHLLPQFDRRPTQSGLPVGHDCPSFEPWHAWGPDQGTRTCPMCAYGSGEGVLIWTRSVASDTLTRLARFWEARLRQRGTRPLRAFIVFTNPRRRPAAEVRALLQRFARRAALREVAVLYVAAPDDKGSAFLYQINPEVATTVLGYKQRQVVSRFINPGATEREMTTQLNSLK
;
A
#
# COMPACT_ATOMS: atom_id res chain seq x y z
N MET A 1 -13.35 17.98 -6.16
CA MET A 1 -13.67 17.16 -7.36
C MET A 1 -12.44 16.33 -7.68
N TRP A 2 -12.51 15.01 -7.52
CA TRP A 2 -11.36 14.12 -7.42
C TRP A 2 -11.05 13.48 -8.78
N TRP A 3 -9.98 13.92 -9.47
CA TRP A 3 -9.60 13.50 -10.82
C TRP A 3 -8.57 12.35 -10.85
N TRP A 4 -8.38 11.58 -9.80
CA TRP A 4 -7.28 10.63 -9.64
C TRP A 4 -7.45 9.28 -10.37
N TRP A 5 -8.58 9.02 -11.02
CA TRP A 5 -8.97 7.70 -11.52
C TRP A 5 -8.56 7.37 -12.96
N TRP A 6 -7.99 8.31 -13.71
CA TRP A 6 -7.90 8.17 -15.16
C TRP A 6 -6.54 7.75 -15.72
N PHE A 7 -5.47 7.59 -14.92
CA PHE A 7 -4.10 7.46 -15.43
C PHE A 7 -3.39 6.15 -15.12
N ARG A 8 -4.14 5.05 -14.96
CA ARG A 8 -3.53 3.72 -14.90
C ARG A 8 -3.46 3.12 -16.28
N ARG A 9 -2.26 2.66 -16.64
CA ARG A 9 -2.02 1.98 -17.92
C ARG A 9 -1.15 0.75 -17.70
N TRP A 10 -1.48 -0.31 -18.40
CA TRP A 10 -0.64 -1.47 -18.56
C TRP A 10 0.00 -1.40 -19.94
N LEU A 11 1.30 -1.66 -20.00
CA LEU A 11 2.03 -1.76 -21.26
C LEU A 11 2.97 -2.96 -21.20
N LYS A 12 3.28 -3.50 -22.37
CA LYS A 12 4.26 -4.57 -22.54
C LYS A 12 5.46 -3.97 -23.24
N THR A 13 6.66 -4.31 -22.75
CA THR A 13 7.89 -3.95 -23.43
C THR A 13 8.00 -4.68 -24.78
N ASP A 14 8.71 -4.09 -25.72
CA ASP A 14 9.08 -4.76 -26.97
C ASP A 14 10.11 -5.89 -26.71
N ALA A 15 10.52 -6.62 -27.78
CA ALA A 15 11.49 -7.71 -27.68
C ALA A 15 12.88 -7.26 -27.20
N ARG A 16 13.17 -5.96 -27.22
CA ARG A 16 14.41 -5.35 -26.70
C ARG A 16 14.27 -4.80 -25.30
N GLY A 17 13.13 -5.04 -24.63
CA GLY A 17 12.83 -4.52 -23.30
C GLY A 17 12.48 -3.03 -23.28
N ARG A 18 12.23 -2.38 -24.42
CA ARG A 18 11.91 -0.95 -24.47
C ARG A 18 10.44 -0.73 -24.21
N TYR A 19 10.13 0.36 -23.54
CA TYR A 19 8.77 0.84 -23.27
C TYR A 19 8.66 2.33 -23.58
N GLN A 20 7.45 2.77 -23.84
CA GLN A 20 7.12 4.18 -23.99
C GLN A 20 5.74 4.44 -23.43
N ILE A 21 5.60 5.51 -22.67
CA ILE A 21 4.32 6.00 -22.16
C ILE A 21 4.15 7.47 -22.58
N THR A 22 2.93 7.82 -22.96
CA THR A 22 2.52 9.21 -23.14
C THR A 22 1.49 9.52 -22.07
N THR A 23 1.78 10.53 -21.27
CA THR A 23 0.94 10.92 -20.14
C THR A 23 1.09 12.42 -19.86
N VAL A 24 0.34 12.94 -18.90
CA VAL A 24 0.56 14.28 -18.36
C VAL A 24 1.60 14.22 -17.26
N ARG A 25 2.42 15.27 -17.11
CA ARG A 25 3.26 15.43 -15.93
C ARG A 25 2.33 15.65 -14.72
N PRO A 26 2.37 14.77 -13.69
CA PRO A 26 1.57 14.99 -12.49
C PRO A 26 2.06 16.19 -11.69
N GLY A 27 1.19 16.77 -10.90
CA GLY A 27 1.57 17.68 -9.81
C GLY A 27 1.94 16.91 -8.53
N PRO A 28 2.52 17.58 -7.53
CA PRO A 28 2.67 17.03 -6.19
C PRO A 28 1.32 16.81 -5.54
N TYR A 29 1.25 15.99 -4.51
CA TYR A 29 0.02 15.85 -3.72
C TYR A 29 -0.30 17.16 -3.00
N PRO A 30 -1.58 17.59 -2.98
CA PRO A 30 -2.00 18.77 -2.22
C PRO A 30 -1.64 18.58 -0.74
N HIS A 31 -1.02 19.61 -0.16
CA HIS A 31 -0.65 19.65 1.27
C HIS A 31 0.39 18.62 1.72
N GLU A 32 1.11 17.97 0.80
CA GLU A 32 2.17 17.02 1.12
C GLU A 32 3.55 17.51 0.65
N VAL A 33 4.58 17.04 1.33
CA VAL A 33 6.01 17.33 1.02
C VAL A 33 6.60 16.27 0.09
N ILE A 34 5.76 15.65 -0.73
CA ILE A 34 6.17 14.59 -1.67
C ILE A 34 6.25 15.19 -3.07
N PRO A 35 7.36 15.04 -3.78
CA PRO A 35 7.52 15.58 -5.14
C PRO A 35 6.52 14.98 -6.11
N ALA A 36 6.32 15.65 -7.24
CA ALA A 36 5.55 15.11 -8.36
C ALA A 36 6.15 13.76 -8.80
N HIS A 37 5.33 12.72 -8.91
CA HIS A 37 5.82 11.37 -9.18
C HIS A 37 4.82 10.51 -9.94
N ILE A 38 5.34 9.44 -10.55
CA ILE A 38 4.54 8.39 -11.19
C ILE A 38 4.96 7.06 -10.58
N HIS A 39 3.99 6.31 -10.05
CA HIS A 39 4.21 4.97 -9.53
C HIS A 39 4.40 3.95 -10.65
N PHE A 40 5.41 3.13 -10.55
CA PHE A 40 5.69 2.07 -11.51
C PHE A 40 5.70 0.69 -10.87
N TYR A 41 5.04 -0.23 -11.56
CA TYR A 41 5.07 -1.65 -11.24
C TYR A 41 5.57 -2.42 -12.44
N VAL A 42 6.51 -3.33 -12.22
CA VAL A 42 7.10 -4.14 -13.28
C VAL A 42 6.85 -5.61 -13.03
N GLN A 43 6.51 -6.33 -14.08
CA GLN A 43 6.44 -7.78 -14.09
C GLN A 43 7.46 -8.31 -15.10
N ALA A 44 8.46 -9.06 -14.64
CA ALA A 44 9.38 -9.75 -15.54
C ALA A 44 8.67 -10.91 -16.28
N PRO A 45 9.07 -11.27 -17.50
CA PRO A 45 8.40 -12.30 -18.30
C PRO A 45 8.34 -13.68 -17.63
N SER A 46 9.38 -14.03 -16.87
CA SER A 46 9.48 -15.29 -16.12
C SER A 46 8.73 -15.29 -14.80
N GLN A 47 8.16 -14.15 -14.40
CA GLN A 47 7.62 -13.96 -13.05
C GLN A 47 6.11 -13.81 -13.08
N ARG A 48 5.43 -14.47 -12.13
CA ARG A 48 4.01 -14.28 -11.91
C ARG A 48 3.68 -13.01 -11.13
N GLN A 49 4.70 -12.35 -10.60
CA GLN A 49 4.56 -11.25 -9.65
C GLN A 49 5.05 -9.93 -10.25
N CYS A 50 4.33 -8.84 -9.92
CA CYS A 50 4.82 -7.48 -10.16
C CYS A 50 5.55 -6.98 -8.93
N TYR A 51 6.53 -6.15 -9.09
CA TYR A 51 7.12 -5.40 -7.98
C TYR A 51 7.03 -3.91 -8.24
N TYR A 52 6.93 -3.21 -7.14
CA TYR A 52 6.97 -1.76 -7.12
C TYR A 52 8.41 -1.31 -7.34
N LEU A 53 8.58 -0.34 -8.20
CA LEU A 53 9.84 0.37 -8.36
C LEU A 53 9.79 1.68 -7.59
N SER A 54 10.95 2.22 -7.24
CA SER A 54 11.00 3.60 -6.75
C SER A 54 10.30 4.54 -7.74
N ASP A 55 9.60 5.52 -7.24
CA ASP A 55 8.81 6.44 -8.03
C ASP A 55 9.62 7.15 -9.13
N PHE A 56 8.98 7.40 -10.26
CA PHE A 56 9.50 8.33 -11.25
C PHE A 56 9.28 9.74 -10.72
N VAL A 57 10.32 10.36 -10.24
CA VAL A 57 10.36 11.77 -9.85
C VAL A 57 11.04 12.60 -10.93
N PHE A 58 10.76 13.87 -10.98
CA PHE A 58 11.22 14.75 -12.08
C PHE A 58 12.34 15.65 -11.58
N ALA A 59 13.49 15.67 -12.27
CA ALA A 59 14.59 16.55 -11.94
C ALA A 59 14.14 18.02 -11.93
N GLY A 60 14.63 18.79 -10.98
CA GLY A 60 14.26 20.19 -10.78
C GLY A 60 12.94 20.40 -10.01
N ASP A 61 12.30 19.32 -9.50
CA ASP A 61 11.18 19.49 -8.57
C ASP A 61 11.71 20.01 -7.22
N PRO A 62 11.16 21.13 -6.70
CA PRO A 62 11.67 21.75 -5.46
C PRO A 62 11.52 20.88 -4.21
N LEU A 63 10.67 19.86 -4.26
CA LEU A 63 10.47 18.92 -3.16
C LEU A 63 11.47 17.74 -3.18
N LEU A 64 12.34 17.64 -4.19
CA LEU A 64 13.44 16.66 -4.23
C LEU A 64 14.61 17.13 -3.34
N THR A 65 14.38 17.13 -2.04
CA THR A 65 15.39 17.51 -1.03
C THR A 65 16.35 16.36 -0.72
N ASP A 66 17.48 16.66 -0.08
CA ASP A 66 18.42 15.63 0.37
C ASP A 66 17.75 14.65 1.35
N SER A 67 16.81 15.11 2.18
CA SER A 67 16.05 14.25 3.08
C SER A 67 15.11 13.30 2.32
N TYR A 68 14.55 13.72 1.19
CA TYR A 68 13.78 12.85 0.31
C TYR A 68 14.66 11.73 -0.29
N TRP A 69 15.84 12.10 -0.80
CA TRP A 69 16.79 11.15 -1.36
C TRP A 69 17.30 10.16 -0.32
N ALA A 70 17.64 10.62 0.89
CA ALA A 70 18.07 9.76 1.98
C ALA A 70 17.00 8.72 2.38
N LYS A 71 15.72 9.09 2.35
CA LYS A 71 14.62 8.14 2.59
C LYS A 71 14.56 7.07 1.51
N LEU A 72 14.68 7.43 0.25
CA LEU A 72 14.65 6.46 -0.86
C LEU A 72 15.82 5.48 -0.81
N GLU A 73 17.00 5.92 -0.36
CA GLU A 73 18.17 5.04 -0.21
C GLU A 73 18.00 4.00 0.89
N GLN A 74 17.27 4.32 1.95
CA GLN A 74 17.05 3.41 3.07
C GLN A 74 15.94 2.40 2.80
N SER A 75 15.04 2.67 1.85
CA SER A 75 13.75 1.98 1.81
C SER A 75 13.76 0.62 1.12
N ASP A 76 14.61 0.33 0.13
CA ASP A 76 14.33 -0.87 -0.67
C ASP A 76 15.51 -1.53 -1.40
N GLY A 77 16.72 -1.04 -1.23
CA GLY A 77 17.90 -1.59 -1.94
C GLY A 77 17.82 -1.42 -3.46
N PHE A 78 16.91 -0.60 -3.96
CA PHE A 78 16.87 -0.21 -5.36
C PHE A 78 17.95 0.82 -5.67
N PRO A 79 18.64 0.70 -6.83
CA PRO A 79 19.61 1.71 -7.22
C PRO A 79 18.93 3.09 -7.29
N ARG A 80 19.63 4.13 -6.82
CA ARG A 80 19.19 5.51 -6.98
C ARG A 80 18.99 5.80 -8.47
N TYR A 81 17.77 5.81 -8.87
CA TYR A 81 17.40 6.40 -10.15
C TYR A 81 17.19 7.89 -9.90
N GLY A 82 18.12 8.73 -10.16
CA GLY A 82 17.97 10.17 -10.02
C GLY A 82 16.65 10.71 -10.65
N GLY A 83 16.31 11.95 -10.39
CA GLY A 83 15.15 12.56 -11.04
C GLY A 83 15.24 12.50 -12.55
N VAL A 84 14.14 12.15 -13.21
CA VAL A 84 14.08 12.11 -14.67
C VAL A 84 14.22 13.51 -15.23
N VAL A 85 15.26 13.75 -16.01
CA VAL A 85 15.45 15.02 -16.74
C VAL A 85 14.47 15.09 -17.89
N LEU A 86 13.66 16.14 -17.91
CA LEU A 86 12.71 16.39 -18.98
C LEU A 86 13.31 17.40 -19.97
N THR A 87 13.36 17.04 -21.25
CA THR A 87 13.74 17.92 -22.36
C THR A 87 12.52 18.24 -23.20
N ARG A 88 12.37 19.51 -23.60
CA ARG A 88 11.26 19.91 -24.48
C ARG A 88 11.59 19.57 -25.93
N GLN A 89 10.69 18.82 -26.56
CA GLN A 89 10.71 18.56 -28.00
C GLN A 89 9.38 19.00 -28.59
N ARG A 90 9.35 20.15 -29.27
CA ARG A 90 8.12 20.82 -29.73
C ARG A 90 7.18 21.05 -28.52
N ASP A 91 5.96 20.53 -28.59
CA ASP A 91 4.93 20.67 -27.53
C ASP A 91 4.95 19.54 -26.48
N THR A 92 5.94 18.66 -26.54
CA THR A 92 6.05 17.48 -25.68
C THR A 92 7.29 17.55 -24.80
N LEU A 93 7.15 17.15 -23.52
CA LEU A 93 8.27 16.91 -22.64
C LEU A 93 8.68 15.44 -22.75
N MET A 94 9.94 15.21 -23.06
CA MET A 94 10.53 13.87 -23.19
C MET A 94 11.46 13.58 -22.02
N GLY A 95 11.30 12.42 -21.39
CA GLY A 95 12.18 11.92 -20.35
C GLY A 95 12.57 10.47 -20.61
N ARG A 96 13.72 10.05 -20.13
CA ARG A 96 14.20 8.66 -20.23
C ARG A 96 14.54 8.11 -18.85
N ARG A 97 14.15 6.87 -18.61
CA ARG A 97 14.58 6.10 -17.46
C ARG A 97 14.77 4.64 -17.83
N ASP A 98 15.95 4.13 -17.56
CA ASP A 98 16.25 2.72 -17.66
C ASP A 98 15.87 2.01 -16.34
N ILE A 99 15.33 0.79 -16.42
CA ILE A 99 14.89 0.00 -15.28
C ILE A 99 15.74 -1.26 -15.23
N HIS A 100 16.48 -1.44 -14.14
CA HIS A 100 17.26 -2.64 -13.89
C HIS A 100 16.52 -3.54 -12.90
N LEU A 101 16.20 -4.75 -13.34
CA LEU A 101 15.50 -5.74 -12.51
C LEU A 101 16.55 -6.59 -11.77
N LEU A 102 16.40 -6.71 -10.46
CA LEU A 102 17.32 -7.49 -9.64
C LEU A 102 16.85 -8.95 -9.51
N PRO A 103 17.74 -9.97 -9.59
CA PRO A 103 17.37 -11.39 -9.54
C PRO A 103 16.66 -11.81 -8.25
N GLN A 104 16.87 -11.12 -7.16
CA GLN A 104 16.30 -11.44 -5.84
C GLN A 104 14.77 -11.30 -5.74
N PHE A 105 14.13 -10.66 -6.71
CA PHE A 105 12.68 -10.48 -6.74
C PHE A 105 11.90 -11.75 -7.16
N ASP A 106 12.59 -12.83 -7.48
CA ASP A 106 11.97 -14.11 -7.86
C ASP A 106 11.56 -14.97 -6.65
N ARG A 107 11.94 -14.61 -5.45
CA ARG A 107 11.66 -15.40 -4.25
C ARG A 107 10.31 -15.04 -3.66
N ARG A 108 9.46 -16.06 -3.36
CA ARG A 108 8.30 -15.88 -2.48
C ARG A 108 8.80 -15.29 -1.16
N PRO A 109 8.11 -14.29 -0.59
CA PRO A 109 8.49 -13.78 0.72
C PRO A 109 8.54 -14.94 1.72
N THR A 110 9.69 -15.20 2.32
CA THR A 110 9.83 -16.18 3.42
C THR A 110 9.08 -15.70 4.66
N GLN A 111 8.81 -14.39 4.73
CA GLN A 111 8.04 -13.71 5.76
C GLN A 111 6.81 -13.06 5.12
N SER A 112 5.93 -12.48 5.92
CA SER A 112 4.74 -11.76 5.45
C SER A 112 4.80 -10.30 5.85
N GLY A 113 4.47 -9.42 4.92
CA GLY A 113 4.45 -7.97 5.10
C GLY A 113 5.77 -7.29 4.80
N LEU A 114 5.67 -6.02 4.43
CA LEU A 114 6.83 -5.16 4.18
C LEU A 114 7.72 -5.07 5.42
N PRO A 115 9.05 -5.04 5.26
CA PRO A 115 9.98 -4.78 6.36
C PRO A 115 9.76 -3.43 7.02
N VAL A 116 10.16 -3.30 8.29
CA VAL A 116 10.22 -2.00 8.98
C VAL A 116 11.18 -1.08 8.24
N GLY A 117 10.81 0.18 8.11
CA GLY A 117 11.53 1.20 7.34
C GLY A 117 11.11 1.33 5.88
N HIS A 118 10.35 0.36 5.32
CA HIS A 118 9.86 0.43 3.95
C HIS A 118 8.64 1.33 3.82
N ASP A 119 8.49 1.98 2.69
CA ASP A 119 7.31 2.77 2.39
C ASP A 119 6.10 1.89 2.11
N CYS A 120 4.94 2.30 2.62
CA CYS A 120 3.65 1.68 2.33
C CYS A 120 3.17 2.13 0.94
N PRO A 121 3.16 1.26 -0.07
CA PRO A 121 2.72 1.62 -1.41
C PRO A 121 1.23 1.95 -1.44
N SER A 122 0.86 2.80 -2.39
CA SER A 122 -0.54 3.08 -2.69
C SER A 122 -1.23 1.85 -3.25
N PHE A 123 -2.45 1.57 -2.80
CA PHE A 123 -3.26 0.45 -3.30
C PHE A 123 -4.74 0.80 -3.28
N GLU A 124 -5.55 0.09 -4.06
CA GLU A 124 -6.97 0.40 -4.24
C GLU A 124 -7.86 -0.78 -3.88
N PRO A 125 -8.11 -1.00 -2.60
CA PRO A 125 -9.04 -2.01 -2.14
C PRO A 125 -10.49 -1.57 -2.36
N TRP A 126 -11.43 -2.49 -2.22
CA TRP A 126 -12.82 -2.18 -2.05
C TRP A 126 -13.15 -1.99 -0.58
N HIS A 127 -13.83 -0.91 -0.22
CA HIS A 127 -14.29 -0.64 1.13
C HIS A 127 -15.67 -1.30 1.35
N ALA A 128 -15.69 -2.39 2.11
CA ALA A 128 -16.93 -3.08 2.47
C ALA A 128 -17.62 -2.47 3.68
N TRP A 129 -16.85 -1.78 4.57
CA TRP A 129 -17.34 -1.18 5.81
C TRP A 129 -16.43 -0.03 6.27
N GLY A 130 -17.00 0.91 7.05
CA GLY A 130 -16.28 2.05 7.65
C GLY A 130 -16.54 3.36 6.92
N PRO A 131 -15.75 4.41 7.24
CA PRO A 131 -15.99 5.77 6.73
C PRO A 131 -16.07 5.89 5.20
N ASP A 132 -15.27 5.11 4.47
CA ASP A 132 -15.22 5.13 3.00
C ASP A 132 -16.01 3.99 2.35
N GLN A 133 -17.01 3.44 3.05
CA GLN A 133 -17.81 2.31 2.55
C GLN A 133 -18.36 2.57 1.14
N GLY A 134 -18.23 1.58 0.26
CA GLY A 134 -18.72 1.64 -1.12
C GLY A 134 -17.73 2.24 -2.12
N THR A 135 -16.59 2.72 -1.66
CA THR A 135 -15.56 3.32 -2.52
C THR A 135 -14.37 2.39 -2.76
N ARG A 136 -13.40 2.87 -3.53
CA ARG A 136 -12.06 2.30 -3.71
C ARG A 136 -10.97 3.29 -3.25
N THR A 137 -11.26 4.09 -2.25
CA THR A 137 -10.30 5.04 -1.69
C THR A 137 -9.00 4.33 -1.33
N CYS A 138 -7.88 4.87 -1.79
CA CYS A 138 -6.56 4.36 -1.43
C CYS A 138 -6.25 4.77 0.01
N PRO A 139 -6.07 3.83 0.96
CA PRO A 139 -5.80 4.15 2.35
C PRO A 139 -4.53 4.99 2.54
N MET A 140 -3.48 4.67 1.77
CA MET A 140 -2.21 5.40 1.88
C MET A 140 -2.27 6.79 1.23
N CYS A 141 -3.06 6.95 0.16
CA CYS A 141 -3.24 8.26 -0.47
C CYS A 141 -4.05 9.22 0.39
N ALA A 142 -5.07 8.70 1.08
CA ALA A 142 -5.97 9.54 1.87
C ALA A 142 -5.51 9.73 3.32
N TYR A 143 -4.82 8.73 3.90
CA TYR A 143 -4.54 8.69 5.34
C TYR A 143 -3.08 8.35 5.69
N GLY A 144 -2.24 8.11 4.68
CA GLY A 144 -0.85 7.67 4.90
C GLY A 144 0.05 8.69 5.58
N SER A 145 -0.26 9.99 5.47
CA SER A 145 0.48 11.08 6.16
C SER A 145 0.36 11.03 7.69
N GLY A 146 -0.65 10.32 8.20
CA GLY A 146 -0.85 10.08 9.63
C GLY A 146 -0.21 8.80 10.13
N GLU A 147 -0.83 8.24 11.19
CA GLU A 147 -0.44 6.99 11.84
C GLU A 147 -1.56 5.96 11.72
N GLY A 148 -1.21 4.68 11.63
CA GLY A 148 -2.24 3.65 11.60
C GLY A 148 -1.72 2.24 11.48
N VAL A 149 -2.67 1.32 11.31
CA VAL A 149 -2.39 -0.09 11.09
C VAL A 149 -3.11 -0.64 9.86
N LEU A 150 -2.42 -1.51 9.16
CA LEU A 150 -2.96 -2.37 8.11
C LEU A 150 -2.95 -3.81 8.61
N ILE A 151 -4.12 -4.40 8.81
CA ILE A 151 -4.30 -5.77 9.28
C ILE A 151 -4.71 -6.63 8.09
N TRP A 152 -3.74 -7.24 7.44
CA TRP A 152 -3.97 -8.15 6.33
C TRP A 152 -4.39 -9.51 6.85
N THR A 153 -5.49 -10.07 6.34
CA THR A 153 -6.01 -11.35 6.81
C THR A 153 -6.59 -12.20 5.69
N ARG A 154 -6.46 -13.51 5.82
CA ARG A 154 -7.11 -14.50 4.93
C ARG A 154 -8.44 -15.03 5.47
N SER A 155 -8.80 -14.71 6.72
CA SER A 155 -10.03 -15.18 7.35
C SER A 155 -10.62 -14.14 8.28
N VAL A 156 -11.93 -13.96 8.21
CA VAL A 156 -12.72 -13.12 9.14
C VAL A 156 -13.52 -13.96 10.15
N ALA A 157 -13.26 -15.27 10.19
CA ALA A 157 -13.88 -16.18 11.17
C ALA A 157 -13.05 -16.34 12.46
N SER A 158 -11.86 -15.70 12.53
CA SER A 158 -10.92 -15.82 13.64
C SER A 158 -11.35 -14.95 14.84
N ASP A 159 -11.37 -15.54 16.04
CA ASP A 159 -11.58 -14.80 17.29
C ASP A 159 -10.41 -13.84 17.56
N THR A 160 -9.19 -14.22 17.19
CA THR A 160 -8.00 -13.34 17.24
C THR A 160 -8.21 -12.07 16.44
N LEU A 161 -8.69 -12.19 15.20
CA LEU A 161 -9.00 -11.01 14.39
C LEU A 161 -10.11 -10.18 15.01
N THR A 162 -11.14 -10.81 15.58
CA THR A 162 -12.24 -10.10 16.25
C THR A 162 -11.73 -9.30 17.45
N ARG A 163 -10.82 -9.87 18.25
CA ARG A 163 -10.18 -9.15 19.37
C ARG A 163 -9.33 -7.97 18.88
N LEU A 164 -8.49 -8.18 17.87
CA LEU A 164 -7.69 -7.12 17.25
C LEU A 164 -8.60 -5.97 16.73
N ALA A 165 -9.64 -6.32 16.00
CA ALA A 165 -10.58 -5.35 15.45
C ALA A 165 -11.25 -4.49 16.55
N ARG A 166 -11.73 -5.13 17.62
CA ARG A 166 -12.35 -4.43 18.76
C ARG A 166 -11.36 -3.56 19.53
N PHE A 167 -10.13 -4.02 19.70
CA PHE A 167 -9.07 -3.22 20.33
C PHE A 167 -8.84 -1.92 19.54
N TRP A 168 -8.63 -2.03 18.23
CA TRP A 168 -8.41 -0.84 17.39
C TRP A 168 -9.66 0.04 17.30
N GLU A 169 -10.86 -0.54 17.25
CA GLU A 169 -12.10 0.24 17.30
C GLU A 169 -12.19 1.09 18.59
N ALA A 170 -11.89 0.49 19.75
CA ALA A 170 -11.87 1.21 21.02
C ALA A 170 -10.83 2.34 21.04
N ARG A 171 -9.63 2.11 20.47
CA ARG A 171 -8.58 3.13 20.40
C ARG A 171 -8.94 4.27 19.45
N LEU A 172 -9.54 3.97 18.30
CA LEU A 172 -10.02 5.00 17.37
C LEU A 172 -11.09 5.88 17.98
N ARG A 173 -11.98 5.33 18.79
CA ARG A 173 -13.01 6.11 19.51
C ARG A 173 -12.44 7.01 20.61
N GLN A 174 -11.36 6.59 21.26
CA GLN A 174 -10.69 7.34 22.32
C GLN A 174 -9.68 8.36 21.81
N ARG A 175 -9.49 8.43 20.48
CA ARG A 175 -8.50 9.32 19.88
C ARG A 175 -8.78 10.79 20.20
N GLY A 176 -7.71 11.49 20.57
CA GLY A 176 -7.69 12.95 20.60
C GLY A 176 -7.48 13.54 19.20
N THR A 177 -6.65 14.55 19.08
CA THR A 177 -6.37 15.28 17.82
C THR A 177 -5.53 14.52 16.78
N ARG A 178 -4.94 13.37 17.13
CA ARG A 178 -4.07 12.61 16.22
C ARG A 178 -4.87 11.80 15.19
N PRO A 179 -4.53 11.87 13.91
CA PRO A 179 -5.21 11.14 12.83
C PRO A 179 -4.80 9.65 12.80
N LEU A 180 -5.21 8.88 13.79
CA LEU A 180 -5.01 7.42 13.82
C LEU A 180 -6.04 6.73 12.91
N ARG A 181 -5.64 5.69 12.17
CA ARG A 181 -6.50 4.87 11.32
C ARG A 181 -6.21 3.38 11.50
N ALA A 182 -7.23 2.56 11.30
CA ALA A 182 -7.08 1.11 11.27
C ALA A 182 -7.88 0.51 10.11
N PHE A 183 -7.20 -0.33 9.34
CA PHE A 183 -7.74 -0.97 8.16
C PHE A 183 -7.56 -2.49 8.28
N ILE A 184 -8.64 -3.24 8.15
CA ILE A 184 -8.61 -4.70 7.99
C ILE A 184 -8.74 -5.01 6.51
N VAL A 185 -7.74 -5.65 5.92
CA VAL A 185 -7.69 -5.95 4.49
C VAL A 185 -7.82 -7.46 4.28
N PHE A 186 -8.98 -7.89 3.79
CA PHE A 186 -9.24 -9.29 3.47
C PHE A 186 -8.68 -9.66 2.11
N THR A 187 -7.83 -10.69 2.05
CA THR A 187 -7.11 -11.09 0.83
C THR A 187 -7.94 -11.98 -0.11
N ASN A 188 -9.17 -12.32 0.24
CA ASN A 188 -10.07 -13.16 -0.56
C ASN A 188 -9.43 -14.46 -1.07
N PRO A 189 -8.93 -15.36 -0.20
CA PRO A 189 -8.13 -16.51 -0.61
C PRO A 189 -8.90 -17.53 -1.46
N ARG A 190 -10.24 -17.51 -1.40
CA ARG A 190 -11.12 -18.38 -2.21
C ARG A 190 -11.62 -17.71 -3.48
N ARG A 191 -11.11 -16.53 -3.83
CA ARG A 191 -11.51 -15.75 -5.02
C ARG A 191 -13.03 -15.62 -5.18
N ARG A 192 -13.74 -15.41 -4.07
CA ARG A 192 -15.19 -15.27 -4.04
C ARG A 192 -15.64 -14.05 -4.85
N PRO A 193 -16.82 -14.09 -5.45
CA PRO A 193 -17.43 -12.93 -6.09
C PRO A 193 -17.53 -11.72 -5.14
N ALA A 194 -17.38 -10.52 -5.67
CA ALA A 194 -17.35 -9.28 -4.89
C ALA A 194 -18.59 -9.09 -3.98
N ALA A 195 -19.77 -9.50 -4.44
CA ALA A 195 -21.01 -9.42 -3.66
C ALA A 195 -20.97 -10.31 -2.42
N GLU A 196 -20.46 -11.54 -2.56
CA GLU A 196 -20.31 -12.48 -1.43
C GLU A 196 -19.28 -11.97 -0.42
N VAL A 197 -18.14 -11.44 -0.92
CA VAL A 197 -17.10 -10.88 -0.06
C VAL A 197 -17.64 -9.70 0.73
N ARG A 198 -18.34 -8.77 0.08
CA ARG A 198 -18.95 -7.62 0.77
C ARG A 198 -19.91 -8.08 1.86
N ALA A 199 -20.82 -9.00 1.56
CA ALA A 199 -21.78 -9.52 2.53
C ALA A 199 -21.08 -10.20 3.72
N LEU A 200 -20.03 -10.98 3.45
CA LEU A 200 -19.20 -11.63 4.49
C LEU A 200 -18.57 -10.59 5.42
N LEU A 201 -17.93 -9.57 4.86
CA LEU A 201 -17.21 -8.55 5.61
C LEU A 201 -18.15 -7.64 6.39
N GLN A 202 -19.29 -7.29 5.84
CA GLN A 202 -20.32 -6.53 6.55
C GLN A 202 -20.89 -7.31 7.75
N ARG A 203 -21.13 -8.62 7.61
CA ARG A 203 -21.53 -9.46 8.75
C ARG A 203 -20.46 -9.49 9.84
N PHE A 204 -19.19 -9.63 9.45
CA PHE A 204 -18.07 -9.56 10.39
C PHE A 204 -18.04 -8.22 11.12
N ALA A 205 -18.10 -7.11 10.40
CA ALA A 205 -18.04 -5.77 10.97
C ALA A 205 -19.19 -5.50 11.97
N ARG A 206 -20.43 -5.91 11.64
CA ARG A 206 -21.58 -5.81 12.55
C ARG A 206 -21.37 -6.65 13.80
N ARG A 207 -20.95 -7.92 13.67
CA ARG A 207 -20.69 -8.81 14.82
C ARG A 207 -19.56 -8.29 15.71
N ALA A 208 -18.55 -7.66 15.13
CA ALA A 208 -17.46 -7.03 15.88
C ALA A 208 -17.80 -5.63 16.40
N ALA A 209 -18.98 -5.09 16.10
CA ALA A 209 -19.46 -3.75 16.45
C ALA A 209 -18.54 -2.62 15.98
N LEU A 210 -18.00 -2.75 14.77
CA LEU A 210 -17.10 -1.77 14.17
C LEU A 210 -17.86 -0.55 13.62
N ARG A 211 -17.27 0.63 13.74
CA ARG A 211 -17.73 1.89 13.14
C ARG A 211 -16.57 2.67 12.51
N GLU A 212 -15.46 2.80 13.24
CA GLU A 212 -14.28 3.57 12.85
C GLU A 212 -13.24 2.71 12.09
N VAL A 213 -13.12 1.43 12.45
CA VAL A 213 -12.25 0.49 11.72
C VAL A 213 -12.83 0.22 10.35
N ALA A 214 -12.06 0.52 9.31
CA ALA A 214 -12.44 0.22 7.95
C ALA A 214 -12.16 -1.24 7.61
N VAL A 215 -13.12 -1.92 6.95
CA VAL A 215 -12.96 -3.31 6.49
C VAL A 215 -12.97 -3.33 4.97
N LEU A 216 -11.84 -3.75 4.42
CA LEU A 216 -11.49 -3.69 3.01
C LEU A 216 -11.31 -5.10 2.44
N TYR A 217 -11.31 -5.22 1.13
CA TYR A 217 -10.88 -6.44 0.47
C TYR A 217 -10.18 -6.16 -0.86
N VAL A 218 -9.34 -7.09 -1.25
CA VAL A 218 -8.71 -7.18 -2.57
C VAL A 218 -9.27 -8.36 -3.34
N ALA A 219 -9.11 -8.37 -4.66
CA ALA A 219 -9.73 -9.38 -5.52
C ALA A 219 -9.23 -10.80 -5.22
N ALA A 220 -7.94 -10.94 -4.93
CA ALA A 220 -7.27 -12.20 -4.67
C ALA A 220 -6.00 -12.03 -3.83
N PRO A 221 -5.46 -13.12 -3.22
CA PRO A 221 -4.22 -13.06 -2.43
C PRO A 221 -2.98 -12.66 -3.24
N ASP A 222 -3.02 -12.90 -4.54
CA ASP A 222 -1.99 -12.54 -5.51
C ASP A 222 -2.35 -11.29 -6.32
N ASP A 223 -3.27 -10.48 -5.80
CA ASP A 223 -3.62 -9.19 -6.41
C ASP A 223 -2.38 -8.31 -6.52
N LYS A 224 -1.95 -8.12 -7.76
CA LYS A 224 -0.72 -7.41 -8.13
C LYS A 224 -0.74 -5.93 -7.76
N GLY A 225 -1.91 -5.36 -7.57
CA GLY A 225 -2.10 -3.98 -7.19
C GLY A 225 -2.24 -3.75 -5.69
N SER A 226 -2.13 -4.77 -4.86
CA SER A 226 -2.44 -4.65 -3.43
C SER A 226 -1.64 -5.64 -2.57
N ALA A 227 -2.15 -6.85 -2.34
CA ALA A 227 -1.55 -7.82 -1.42
C ALA A 227 -0.09 -8.16 -1.78
N PHE A 228 0.18 -8.23 -3.08
CA PHE A 228 1.52 -8.48 -3.57
C PHE A 228 2.50 -7.34 -3.27
N LEU A 229 2.06 -6.08 -3.43
CA LEU A 229 2.89 -4.90 -3.15
C LEU A 229 3.33 -4.83 -1.70
N TYR A 230 2.45 -5.30 -0.81
CA TYR A 230 2.71 -5.39 0.61
C TYR A 230 3.47 -6.66 1.01
N GLN A 231 3.91 -7.47 0.05
CA GLN A 231 4.61 -8.74 0.27
C GLN A 231 3.83 -9.68 1.22
N ILE A 232 2.50 -9.70 1.09
CA ILE A 232 1.65 -10.54 1.94
C ILE A 232 1.80 -12.00 1.50
N ASN A 233 2.31 -12.83 2.40
CA ASN A 233 2.38 -14.27 2.20
C ASN A 233 0.97 -14.88 2.34
N PRO A 234 0.44 -15.53 1.29
CA PRO A 234 -0.92 -16.10 1.31
C PRO A 234 -1.10 -17.23 2.33
N GLU A 235 -0.01 -17.85 2.81
CA GLU A 235 -0.07 -18.90 3.82
C GLU A 235 -0.15 -18.37 5.25
N VAL A 236 0.16 -17.09 5.46
CA VAL A 236 0.07 -16.45 6.77
C VAL A 236 -1.37 -16.03 7.05
N ALA A 237 -1.88 -16.38 8.22
CA ALA A 237 -3.28 -16.09 8.58
C ALA A 237 -3.54 -14.60 8.75
N THR A 238 -2.64 -13.88 9.43
CA THR A 238 -2.75 -12.44 9.71
C THR A 238 -1.39 -11.78 9.74
N THR A 239 -1.27 -10.64 9.06
CA THR A 239 -0.09 -9.77 9.10
C THR A 239 -0.53 -8.38 9.52
N VAL A 240 0.06 -7.84 10.57
CA VAL A 240 -0.20 -6.48 11.05
C VAL A 240 1.00 -5.60 10.77
N LEU A 241 0.78 -4.52 10.03
CA LEU A 241 1.76 -3.49 9.73
C LEU A 241 1.34 -2.19 10.40
N GLY A 242 2.14 -1.70 11.35
CA GLY A 242 2.00 -0.33 11.84
C GLY A 242 2.70 0.61 10.89
N TYR A 243 2.07 1.73 10.55
CA TYR A 243 2.70 2.75 9.70
C TYR A 243 2.62 4.13 10.34
N LYS A 244 3.59 4.96 10.02
CA LYS A 244 3.66 6.38 10.35
C LYS A 244 4.25 7.14 9.18
N GLN A 245 3.55 8.17 8.71
CA GLN A 245 3.99 8.96 7.55
C GLN A 245 4.36 8.08 6.35
N ARG A 246 3.48 7.12 6.02
CA ARG A 246 3.63 6.12 4.95
C ARG A 246 4.75 5.10 5.17
N GLN A 247 5.52 5.16 6.23
CA GLN A 247 6.60 4.22 6.50
C GLN A 247 6.15 3.14 7.48
N VAL A 248 6.50 1.89 7.21
CA VAL A 248 6.29 0.77 8.14
C VAL A 248 7.17 0.95 9.36
N VAL A 249 6.57 1.11 10.54
CA VAL A 249 7.27 1.26 11.82
C VAL A 249 7.22 -0.01 12.66
N SER A 250 6.30 -0.93 12.35
CA SER A 250 6.24 -2.23 13.03
C SER A 250 5.58 -3.30 12.17
N ARG A 251 5.94 -4.56 12.40
CA ARG A 251 5.41 -5.73 11.70
C ARG A 251 5.21 -6.89 12.66
N PHE A 252 4.00 -7.47 12.66
CA PHE A 252 3.64 -8.63 13.45
C PHE A 252 3.00 -9.69 12.55
N ILE A 253 3.47 -10.93 12.66
CA ILE A 253 2.99 -12.07 11.88
C ILE A 253 2.25 -13.02 12.81
N ASN A 254 1.00 -13.35 12.48
CA ASN A 254 0.10 -14.19 13.27
C ASN A 254 0.07 -13.80 14.76
N PRO A 255 -0.16 -12.52 15.10
CA PRO A 255 -0.21 -12.10 16.49
C PRO A 255 -1.35 -12.83 17.22
N GLY A 256 -1.12 -13.21 18.48
CA GLY A 256 -2.12 -13.88 19.33
C GLY A 256 -3.26 -12.98 19.79
N ALA A 257 -3.18 -11.67 19.55
CA ALA A 257 -4.09 -10.64 20.03
C ALA A 257 -4.26 -10.68 21.56
N THR A 258 -3.16 -10.88 22.26
CA THR A 258 -3.07 -10.63 23.70
C THR A 258 -3.03 -9.13 23.96
N GLU A 259 -3.44 -8.69 25.15
CA GLU A 259 -3.40 -7.27 25.51
C GLU A 259 -1.98 -6.68 25.38
N ARG A 260 -0.97 -7.45 25.79
CA ARG A 260 0.44 -7.08 25.67
C ARG A 260 0.85 -6.84 24.20
N GLU A 261 0.52 -7.77 23.30
CA GLU A 261 0.87 -7.64 21.87
C GLU A 261 0.15 -6.45 21.24
N MET A 262 -1.13 -6.27 21.52
CA MET A 262 -1.91 -5.15 21.00
C MET A 262 -1.40 -3.81 21.52
N THR A 263 -1.01 -3.75 22.80
CA THR A 263 -0.37 -2.56 23.38
C THR A 263 0.99 -2.28 22.75
N THR A 264 1.79 -3.33 22.47
CA THR A 264 3.07 -3.18 21.75
C THR A 264 2.84 -2.63 20.34
N GLN A 265 1.82 -3.10 19.61
CA GLN A 265 1.45 -2.55 18.30
C GLN A 265 1.11 -1.06 18.39
N LEU A 266 0.30 -0.66 19.39
CA LEU A 266 -0.07 0.75 19.59
C LEU A 266 1.15 1.61 19.96
N ASN A 267 2.04 1.12 20.82
CA ASN A 267 3.23 1.87 21.24
C ASN A 267 4.25 2.06 20.11
N SER A 268 4.29 1.16 19.14
CA SER A 268 5.18 1.29 17.97
C SER A 268 4.78 2.44 17.04
N LEU A 269 3.59 3.02 17.21
CA LEU A 269 3.12 4.18 16.45
C LEU A 269 3.48 5.52 17.12
N LYS A 270 3.91 5.50 18.38
CA LYS A 270 4.33 6.72 19.12
C LYS A 270 5.72 7.15 18.68
#